data_eee76812b9140bcd54d793a3a2657bdf
#
_entry.id   eee76812b9140bcd54d793a3a2657bdf
#
_cell.length_a   1.000
_cell.length_b   1.000
_cell.length_c   1.000
_cell.angle_alpha   90.00
_cell.angle_beta   90.00
_cell.angle_gamma   90.00
#
_symmetry.space_group_name_H-M   'P 1'
#
loop_
_entity.id
_entity.type
_entity.pdbx_description
1 polymer ?
#
loop_
_entity_poly.entity_id
_entity_poly.type
_entity_poly.pdbx_seq_one_letter_code
_entity_poly.pdbx_strand_id
1 'polypeptide(L)'
;LQYPADLKSCAAVNSFLKDEKDIYFLDSAYNTEEFLSLIGNFKLLLGMRLHALVFAAVMKVPLLAISYDPKVDAFVNTAGGVLAGSVDDIKKEQLVNVLKAAWCKPPVVQNERMEQLRSKAQLNLERTFALLRGEE
;
A
#
# COMPACT_ATOMS: atom_id res chain seq x y z
N LEU A 1 7.62 3.56 1.56
CA LEU A 1 8.38 4.27 2.61
C LEU A 1 9.44 5.14 1.95
N GLN A 2 9.41 6.43 2.23
CA GLN A 2 10.52 7.32 1.87
C GLN A 2 11.49 7.34 3.06
N TYR A 3 12.46 6.43 3.04
CA TYR A 3 13.56 6.45 3.98
C TYR A 3 14.52 7.61 3.65
N PRO A 4 14.96 8.45 4.59
CA PRO A 4 14.62 8.46 6.01
C PRO A 4 13.41 9.34 6.38
N ALA A 5 12.71 9.97 5.42
CA ALA A 5 11.70 11.01 5.68
C ALA A 5 10.54 10.53 6.56
N ASP A 6 10.09 9.29 6.36
CA ASP A 6 8.97 8.74 7.12
C ASP A 6 9.37 8.24 8.52
N LEU A 7 10.67 8.03 8.80
CA LEU A 7 11.14 7.50 10.09
C LEU A 7 10.70 8.35 11.29
N LYS A 8 10.76 9.68 11.15
CA LYS A 8 10.40 10.58 12.24
C LYS A 8 8.92 10.42 12.64
N SER A 9 8.04 10.33 11.66
CA SER A 9 6.60 10.11 11.90
C SER A 9 6.33 8.72 12.45
N CYS A 10 6.99 7.70 11.92
CA CYS A 10 6.88 6.33 12.41
C CYS A 10 7.40 6.20 13.85
N ALA A 11 8.52 6.84 14.19
CA ALA A 11 9.04 6.87 15.55
C ALA A 11 8.09 7.56 16.54
N ALA A 12 7.44 8.64 16.10
CA ALA A 12 6.41 9.30 16.91
C ALA A 12 5.23 8.35 17.20
N VAL A 13 4.73 7.63 16.18
CA VAL A 13 3.68 6.61 16.39
C VAL A 13 4.16 5.51 17.32
N ASN A 14 5.37 4.98 17.08
CA ASN A 14 5.95 3.92 17.92
C ASN A 14 6.06 4.34 19.40
N SER A 15 6.30 5.64 19.67
CA SER A 15 6.39 6.13 21.04
C SER A 15 5.10 5.97 21.86
N PHE A 16 3.94 5.91 21.20
CA PHE A 16 2.65 5.62 21.84
C PHE A 16 2.39 4.13 22.05
N LEU A 17 3.20 3.26 21.44
CA LEU A 17 2.99 1.82 21.40
C LEU A 17 4.07 1.04 22.16
N LYS A 18 4.94 1.73 22.90
CA LYS A 18 6.13 1.13 23.56
C LYS A 18 5.80 0.01 24.56
N ASP A 19 4.65 0.10 25.18
CA ASP A 19 4.22 -0.86 26.21
C ASP A 19 3.35 -1.98 25.63
N GLU A 20 3.05 -1.94 24.33
CA GLU A 20 2.27 -2.97 23.67
C GLU A 20 3.16 -4.13 23.21
N LYS A 21 2.72 -5.34 23.52
CA LYS A 21 3.40 -6.56 23.07
C LYS A 21 3.12 -6.83 21.60
N ASP A 22 4.03 -7.50 20.96
CA ASP A 22 3.91 -7.95 19.55
C ASP A 22 3.84 -6.82 18.51
N ILE A 23 4.39 -5.65 18.84
CA ILE A 23 4.58 -4.53 17.91
C ILE A 23 6.05 -4.47 17.52
N TYR A 24 6.28 -4.41 16.19
CA TYR A 24 7.62 -4.33 15.61
C TYR A 24 7.76 -3.03 14.81
N PHE A 25 8.76 -2.26 15.18
CA PHE A 25 9.12 -1.04 14.47
C PHE A 25 10.26 -1.36 13.49
N LEU A 26 10.04 -1.06 12.20
CA LEU A 26 11.04 -1.24 11.16
C LEU A 26 11.75 0.09 10.94
N ASP A 27 12.99 0.19 11.37
CA ASP A 27 13.82 1.39 11.34
C ASP A 27 14.96 1.34 10.32
N SER A 28 15.07 0.24 9.60
CA SER A 28 16.11 0.00 8.61
C SER A 28 15.65 0.27 7.18
N ALA A 29 16.60 0.53 6.29
CA ALA A 29 16.34 0.58 4.86
C ALA A 29 16.26 -0.84 4.30
N TYR A 30 15.20 -1.13 3.56
CA TYR A 30 14.99 -2.39 2.85
C TYR A 30 15.05 -2.13 1.35
N ASN A 31 15.64 -3.05 0.60
CA ASN A 31 15.51 -3.03 -0.84
C ASN A 31 14.10 -3.47 -1.28
N THR A 32 13.79 -3.33 -2.57
CA THR A 32 12.45 -3.60 -3.09
C THR A 32 12.03 -5.06 -2.90
N GLU A 33 12.95 -6.01 -3.06
CA GLU A 33 12.67 -7.44 -2.93
C GLU A 33 12.39 -7.84 -1.49
N GLU A 34 13.20 -7.33 -0.56
CA GLU A 34 13.01 -7.52 0.88
C GLU A 34 11.67 -6.94 1.33
N PHE A 35 11.32 -5.76 0.84
CA PHE A 35 10.07 -5.10 1.19
C PHE A 35 8.84 -5.83 0.62
N LEU A 36 8.91 -6.32 -0.61
CA LEU A 36 7.88 -7.17 -1.19
C LEU A 36 7.73 -8.48 -0.41
N SER A 37 8.84 -9.13 -0.07
CA SER A 37 8.82 -10.34 0.74
C SER A 37 8.19 -10.11 2.11
N LEU A 38 8.53 -9.01 2.78
CA LEU A 38 7.93 -8.63 4.06
C LEU A 38 6.42 -8.44 3.93
N ILE A 39 5.99 -7.61 2.97
CA ILE A 39 4.56 -7.34 2.75
C ILE A 39 3.80 -8.61 2.41
N GLY A 40 4.37 -9.51 1.61
CA GLY A 40 3.74 -10.76 1.21
C GLY A 40 3.34 -11.69 2.38
N ASN A 41 3.91 -11.46 3.57
CA ASN A 41 3.56 -12.19 4.79
C ASN A 41 2.47 -11.50 5.63
N PHE A 42 1.97 -10.35 5.22
CA PHE A 42 0.94 -9.65 5.99
C PHE A 42 -0.45 -10.25 5.73
N LYS A 43 -1.25 -10.33 6.77
CA LYS A 43 -2.68 -10.67 6.67
C LYS A 43 -3.50 -9.51 6.10
N LEU A 44 -3.08 -8.28 6.39
CA LEU A 44 -3.75 -7.04 6.00
C LEU A 44 -2.72 -5.90 6.01
N LEU A 45 -2.77 -5.02 5.02
CA LEU A 45 -1.98 -3.80 5.00
C LEU A 45 -2.90 -2.59 5.15
N LEU A 46 -2.60 -1.69 6.10
CA LEU A 46 -3.13 -0.34 6.15
C LEU A 46 -2.04 0.63 5.71
N GLY A 47 -2.29 1.41 4.66
CA GLY A 47 -1.31 2.32 4.10
C GLY A 47 -1.88 3.64 3.63
N MET A 48 -0.99 4.65 3.53
CA MET A 48 -1.26 5.93 2.88
C MET A 48 -0.45 6.06 1.59
N ARG A 49 0.79 5.57 1.59
CA ARG A 49 1.72 5.68 0.47
C ARG A 49 1.30 4.76 -0.67
N LEU A 50 1.09 5.33 -1.86
CA LEU A 50 0.66 4.59 -3.05
C LEU A 50 1.56 3.37 -3.34
N HIS A 51 2.89 3.51 -3.24
CA HIS A 51 3.81 2.38 -3.49
C HIS A 51 3.59 1.20 -2.53
N ALA A 52 3.30 1.48 -1.25
CA ALA A 52 3.01 0.40 -0.29
C ALA A 52 1.71 -0.34 -0.66
N LEU A 53 0.70 0.39 -1.12
CA LEU A 53 -0.56 -0.18 -1.59
C LEU A 53 -0.36 -0.99 -2.88
N VAL A 54 0.48 -0.50 -3.81
CA VAL A 54 0.84 -1.24 -5.03
C VAL A 54 1.55 -2.56 -4.67
N PHE A 55 2.51 -2.52 -3.75
CA PHE A 55 3.21 -3.72 -3.30
C PHE A 55 2.28 -4.73 -2.64
N ALA A 56 1.34 -4.26 -1.80
CA ALA A 56 0.33 -5.13 -1.22
C ALA A 56 -0.54 -5.79 -2.30
N ALA A 57 -0.99 -5.03 -3.29
CA ALA A 57 -1.79 -5.57 -4.38
C ALA A 57 -1.03 -6.58 -5.23
N VAL A 58 0.26 -6.31 -5.55
CA VAL A 58 1.14 -7.25 -6.29
C VAL A 58 1.32 -8.55 -5.52
N MET A 59 1.50 -8.45 -4.20
CA MET A 59 1.63 -9.61 -3.30
C MET A 59 0.29 -10.24 -2.91
N LYS A 60 -0.84 -9.74 -3.45
CA LYS A 60 -2.21 -10.22 -3.18
C LYS A 60 -2.61 -10.11 -1.72
N VAL A 61 -2.01 -9.17 -1.00
CA VAL A 61 -2.33 -8.86 0.39
C VAL A 61 -3.55 -7.94 0.44
N PRO A 62 -4.57 -8.26 1.23
CA PRO A 62 -5.70 -7.38 1.47
C PRO A 62 -5.25 -5.99 1.91
N LEU A 63 -5.81 -4.94 1.32
CA LEU A 63 -5.33 -3.59 1.55
C LEU A 63 -6.44 -2.62 1.95
N LEU A 64 -6.12 -1.79 2.93
CA LEU A 64 -6.86 -0.61 3.34
C LEU A 64 -6.03 0.64 3.08
N ALA A 65 -6.66 1.74 2.73
CA ALA A 65 -5.96 3.00 2.55
C ALA A 65 -6.63 4.15 3.31
N ILE A 66 -5.79 5.02 3.88
CA ILE A 66 -6.19 6.37 4.25
C ILE A 66 -5.78 7.26 3.07
N SER A 67 -6.77 7.88 2.44
CA SER A 67 -6.55 8.68 1.24
C SER A 67 -6.03 10.08 1.57
N TYR A 68 -5.12 10.57 0.74
CA TYR A 68 -4.67 11.96 0.73
C TYR A 68 -4.61 12.55 -0.68
N ASP A 69 -4.92 11.73 -1.70
CA ASP A 69 -4.77 12.12 -3.11
C ASP A 69 -5.71 11.25 -3.97
N PRO A 70 -6.42 11.81 -4.96
CA PRO A 70 -7.31 11.06 -5.85
C PRO A 70 -6.68 9.85 -6.55
N LYS A 71 -5.36 9.87 -6.77
CA LYS A 71 -4.64 8.70 -7.34
C LYS A 71 -4.64 7.49 -6.41
N VAL A 72 -4.65 7.72 -5.09
CA VAL A 72 -4.77 6.65 -4.09
C VAL A 72 -6.16 6.03 -4.17
N ASP A 73 -7.20 6.87 -4.24
CA ASP A 73 -8.59 6.42 -4.36
C ASP A 73 -8.80 5.58 -5.62
N ALA A 74 -8.34 6.08 -6.77
CA ALA A 74 -8.44 5.39 -8.04
C ALA A 74 -7.73 4.04 -8.02
N PHE A 75 -6.53 3.99 -7.44
CA PHE A 75 -5.77 2.74 -7.32
C PHE A 75 -6.47 1.74 -6.39
N VAL A 76 -6.88 2.16 -5.20
CA VAL A 76 -7.54 1.29 -4.20
C VAL A 76 -8.82 0.68 -4.76
N ASN A 77 -9.65 1.51 -5.42
CA ASN A 77 -10.87 1.04 -6.08
C ASN A 77 -10.58 0.04 -7.22
N THR A 78 -9.51 0.27 -7.98
CA THR A 78 -9.09 -0.65 -9.04
C THR A 78 -8.56 -1.96 -8.47
N ALA A 79 -7.76 -1.91 -7.42
CA ALA A 79 -7.16 -3.08 -6.79
C ALA A 79 -8.16 -3.91 -5.96
N GLY A 80 -9.37 -3.39 -5.68
CA GLY A 80 -10.36 -4.05 -4.83
C GLY A 80 -10.08 -3.88 -3.34
N GLY A 81 -9.30 -2.86 -2.97
CA GLY A 81 -9.09 -2.47 -1.58
C GLY A 81 -10.24 -1.68 -0.98
N VAL A 82 -10.09 -1.24 0.25
CA VAL A 82 -11.06 -0.43 0.99
C VAL A 82 -10.45 0.91 1.39
N LEU A 83 -11.18 1.99 1.12
CA LEU A 83 -10.84 3.32 1.64
C LEU A 83 -11.37 3.42 3.08
N ALA A 84 -10.45 3.60 4.03
CA ALA A 84 -10.79 3.76 5.44
C ALA A 84 -11.26 5.19 5.76
N GLY A 85 -10.90 6.15 4.93
CA GLY A 85 -11.27 7.56 5.03
C GLY A 85 -10.21 8.45 4.39
N SER A 86 -10.43 9.77 4.44
CA SER A 86 -9.46 10.77 4.03
C SER A 86 -8.61 11.22 5.22
N VAL A 87 -7.37 11.61 4.98
CA VAL A 87 -6.46 12.15 6.01
C VAL A 87 -7.03 13.41 6.68
N ASP A 88 -7.88 14.15 5.95
CA ASP A 88 -8.42 15.43 6.42
C ASP A 88 -9.60 15.26 7.38
N ASP A 89 -10.33 14.15 7.33
CA ASP A 89 -11.60 13.98 8.04
C ASP A 89 -11.77 12.64 8.77
N ILE A 90 -10.79 11.72 8.68
CA ILE A 90 -10.88 10.39 9.29
C ILE A 90 -11.00 10.48 10.81
N LYS A 91 -12.01 9.81 11.36
CA LYS A 91 -12.22 9.69 12.81
C LYS A 91 -11.69 8.37 13.32
N LYS A 92 -11.20 8.39 14.57
CA LYS A 92 -10.68 7.19 15.23
C LYS A 92 -11.66 6.02 15.20
N GLU A 93 -12.93 6.29 15.53
CA GLU A 93 -13.98 5.28 15.58
C GLU A 93 -14.24 4.67 14.20
N GLN A 94 -14.24 5.50 13.15
CA GLN A 94 -14.37 5.03 11.77
C GLN A 94 -13.21 4.12 11.38
N LEU A 95 -11.97 4.54 11.63
CA LEU A 95 -10.78 3.74 11.32
C LEU A 95 -10.81 2.40 12.03
N VAL A 96 -11.11 2.39 13.32
CA VAL A 96 -11.20 1.16 14.13
C VAL A 96 -12.28 0.21 13.58
N ASN A 97 -13.45 0.72 13.22
CA ASN A 97 -14.53 -0.08 12.67
C ASN A 97 -14.17 -0.70 11.32
N VAL A 98 -13.56 0.08 10.42
CA VAL A 98 -13.10 -0.43 9.12
C VAL A 98 -12.01 -1.48 9.29
N LEU A 99 -11.05 -1.26 10.19
CA LEU A 99 -10.00 -2.24 10.51
C LEU A 99 -10.58 -3.56 11.05
N LYS A 100 -11.50 -3.49 12.00
CA LYS A 100 -12.18 -4.68 12.55
C LYS A 100 -12.95 -5.44 11.47
N ALA A 101 -13.70 -4.73 10.64
CA ALA A 101 -14.45 -5.34 9.55
C ALA A 101 -13.52 -6.04 8.55
N ALA A 102 -12.44 -5.39 8.12
CA ALA A 102 -11.46 -5.96 7.21
C ALA A 102 -10.64 -7.10 7.84
N TRP A 103 -10.41 -7.08 9.14
CA TRP A 103 -9.75 -8.18 9.83
C TRP A 103 -10.60 -9.45 9.86
N CYS A 104 -11.91 -9.30 10.05
CA CYS A 104 -12.87 -10.42 10.06
C CYS A 104 -13.17 -10.92 8.66
N LYS A 105 -13.31 -9.99 7.69
CA LYS A 105 -13.59 -10.28 6.28
C LYS A 105 -12.68 -9.44 5.40
N PRO A 106 -11.46 -9.93 5.12
CA PRO A 106 -10.49 -9.18 4.33
C PRO A 106 -11.01 -8.85 2.92
N PRO A 107 -10.74 -7.63 2.40
CA PRO A 107 -11.03 -7.31 1.01
C PRO A 107 -10.23 -8.20 0.06
N VAL A 108 -10.79 -8.48 -1.11
CA VAL A 108 -10.15 -9.36 -2.10
C VAL A 108 -9.51 -8.53 -3.18
N VAL A 109 -8.20 -8.71 -3.37
CA VAL A 109 -7.47 -8.07 -4.46
C VAL A 109 -7.99 -8.57 -5.82
N GLN A 110 -8.31 -7.64 -6.71
CA GLN A 110 -8.89 -7.88 -8.03
C GLN A 110 -7.80 -8.32 -9.02
N ASN A 111 -7.50 -9.61 -9.06
CA ASN A 111 -6.40 -10.16 -9.86
C ASN A 111 -6.49 -9.74 -11.34
N GLU A 112 -7.65 -9.84 -11.98
CA GLU A 112 -7.84 -9.48 -13.39
C GLU A 112 -7.50 -8.01 -13.66
N ARG A 113 -7.93 -7.10 -12.78
CA ARG A 113 -7.63 -5.68 -12.89
C ARG A 113 -6.15 -5.40 -12.65
N MET A 114 -5.52 -6.13 -11.75
CA MET A 114 -4.08 -6.02 -11.50
C MET A 114 -3.27 -6.50 -12.71
N GLU A 115 -3.67 -7.60 -13.36
CA GLU A 115 -3.03 -8.05 -14.60
C GLU A 115 -3.20 -7.05 -15.75
N GLN A 116 -4.35 -6.41 -15.87
CA GLN A 116 -4.56 -5.33 -16.84
C GLN A 116 -3.64 -4.13 -16.58
N LEU A 117 -3.46 -3.73 -15.31
CA LEU A 117 -2.52 -2.66 -14.95
C LEU A 117 -1.07 -3.06 -15.26
N ARG A 118 -0.69 -4.29 -14.97
CA ARG A 118 0.64 -4.84 -15.29
C ARG A 118 0.90 -4.82 -16.79
N SER A 119 -0.03 -5.31 -17.60
CA SER A 119 0.08 -5.31 -19.06
C SER A 119 0.22 -3.90 -19.63
N LYS A 120 -0.54 -2.93 -19.11
CA LYS A 120 -0.41 -1.52 -19.52
C LYS A 120 0.95 -0.95 -19.13
N ALA A 121 1.45 -1.24 -17.94
CA ALA A 121 2.77 -0.80 -17.49
C ALA A 121 3.88 -1.39 -18.37
N GLN A 122 3.80 -2.66 -18.71
CA GLN A 122 4.74 -3.34 -19.61
C GLN A 122 4.71 -2.72 -21.01
N LEU A 123 3.53 -2.49 -21.58
CA LEU A 123 3.40 -1.84 -22.88
C LEU A 123 4.01 -0.43 -22.90
N ASN A 124 3.83 0.34 -21.83
CA ASN A 124 4.45 1.66 -21.70
C ASN A 124 5.98 1.56 -21.67
N LEU A 125 6.52 0.57 -20.99
CA LEU A 125 7.95 0.32 -20.92
C LEU A 125 8.52 -0.06 -22.30
N GLU A 126 7.85 -0.98 -23.01
CA GLU A 126 8.22 -1.42 -24.35
C GLU A 126 8.21 -0.23 -25.35
N ARG A 127 7.17 0.60 -25.31
CA ARG A 127 7.09 1.82 -26.13
C ARG A 127 8.21 2.81 -25.82
N THR A 128 8.53 2.99 -24.54
CA THR A 128 9.63 3.86 -24.13
C THR A 128 10.97 3.37 -24.68
N PHE A 129 11.22 2.06 -24.61
CA PHE A 129 12.43 1.47 -25.18
C PHE A 129 12.48 1.54 -26.70
N ALA A 130 11.35 1.36 -27.39
CA ALA A 130 11.27 1.54 -28.85
C ALA A 130 11.64 2.97 -29.27
N LEU A 131 11.08 3.97 -28.59
CA LEU A 131 11.43 5.37 -28.83
C LEU A 131 12.92 5.66 -28.58
N LEU A 132 13.51 5.10 -27.53
CA LEU A 132 14.94 5.26 -27.25
C LEU A 132 15.84 4.60 -28.29
N ARG A 133 15.36 3.58 -29.01
CA ARG A 133 16.08 2.91 -30.13
C ARG A 133 15.81 3.57 -31.48
N GLY A 134 14.94 4.57 -31.55
CA GLY A 134 14.52 5.20 -32.82
C GLY A 134 13.63 4.29 -33.69
N GLU A 135 12.96 3.33 -33.09
CA GLU A 135 11.97 2.46 -33.72
C GLU A 135 10.59 3.12 -33.60
N GLU A 136 10.01 3.67 -34.70
CA GLU A 136 8.63 4.17 -34.75
C GLU A 136 7.65 3.04 -35.12
#